data_1191b64f80b3e5fb3526100541c3ecbc
#
_entry.id   1191b64f80b3e5fb3526100541c3ecbc
#
_cell.length_a   1.000
_cell.length_b   1.000
_cell.length_c   1.000
_cell.angle_alpha   90.00
_cell.angle_beta   90.00
_cell.angle_gamma   90.00
#
_symmetry.space_group_name_H-M   'P 1'
#
loop_
_entity.id
_entity.type
_entity.pdbx_description
1 polymer ?
#
loop_
_entity_poly.entity_id
_entity_poly.type
_entity_poly.pdbx_seq_one_letter_code
_entity_poly.pdbx_strand_id
1 'polypeptide(L)'
;DILAISTPAQVKEAAAAPVVEAKPEKVLPEGVEVIPMSAMRKAISKGMTHSYLTAPTFTLNYDVDMTNLMALRKQVLDPIMNKTGMKVTFTDLIGLAVVRTLMKEEHRYLNASLIDDAQNIELHKFVNLGIAVGLDDGLIVPVVHGADKMSLSEFVVASKDVIKKAQAGKLKAAEMSGSTFSITNLGMFGTKSFNPIINQPNSAIL
;
A
#
# COMPACT_ATOMS: atom_id res chain seq x y z
N ASP A 1 39.40 -52.31 -44.37
CA ASP A 1 38.27 -52.14 -45.27
C ASP A 1 37.03 -51.69 -44.49
N ILE A 2 36.81 -50.46 -44.31
CA ILE A 2 36.21 -49.49 -45.21
C ILE A 2 34.78 -49.83 -45.60
N LEU A 3 33.87 -49.07 -45.04
CA LEU A 3 32.82 -48.37 -45.76
C LEU A 3 32.02 -47.48 -44.81
N ALA A 4 32.33 -46.20 -44.85
CA ALA A 4 31.52 -45.15 -44.23
C ALA A 4 30.22 -44.99 -45.02
N ILE A 5 29.07 -45.15 -44.36
CA ILE A 5 27.76 -44.79 -44.92
C ILE A 5 27.34 -43.49 -44.23
N SER A 6 27.38 -42.42 -44.99
CA SER A 6 26.88 -41.10 -44.59
C SER A 6 25.35 -41.15 -44.52
N THR A 7 24.80 -40.85 -43.38
CA THR A 7 23.39 -40.63 -43.13
C THR A 7 23.01 -39.20 -43.56
N PRO A 8 21.93 -38.99 -44.32
CA PRO A 8 21.53 -37.63 -44.71
C PRO A 8 20.96 -36.86 -43.50
N ALA A 9 21.39 -35.61 -43.37
CA ALA A 9 20.92 -34.68 -42.36
C ALA A 9 19.40 -34.45 -42.53
N GLN A 10 18.64 -34.74 -41.46
CA GLN A 10 17.25 -34.32 -41.36
C GLN A 10 17.18 -32.81 -41.25
N VAL A 11 16.55 -32.18 -42.24
CA VAL A 11 16.15 -30.79 -42.22
C VAL A 11 15.07 -30.65 -41.14
N LYS A 12 15.39 -29.95 -40.02
CA LYS A 12 14.42 -29.55 -39.02
C LYS A 12 13.48 -28.53 -39.66
N GLU A 13 12.27 -28.95 -39.92
CA GLU A 13 11.15 -28.07 -40.28
C GLU A 13 10.94 -27.06 -39.18
N ALA A 14 11.09 -25.79 -39.53
CA ALA A 14 10.89 -24.69 -38.59
C ALA A 14 9.40 -24.67 -38.20
N ALA A 15 9.11 -24.94 -36.92
CA ALA A 15 7.77 -24.81 -36.36
C ALA A 15 7.27 -23.38 -36.55
N ALA A 16 6.18 -23.25 -37.28
CA ALA A 16 5.49 -21.97 -37.47
C ALA A 16 5.12 -21.36 -36.09
N ALA A 17 5.48 -20.09 -35.89
CA ALA A 17 5.08 -19.37 -34.73
C ALA A 17 3.55 -19.35 -34.58
N PRO A 18 2.98 -19.47 -33.37
CA PRO A 18 1.54 -19.46 -33.19
C PRO A 18 0.97 -18.12 -33.69
N VAL A 19 0.07 -18.24 -34.65
CA VAL A 19 -0.73 -17.10 -35.14
C VAL A 19 -1.56 -16.63 -33.95
N VAL A 20 -1.25 -15.46 -33.43
CA VAL A 20 -2.07 -14.79 -32.44
C VAL A 20 -3.37 -14.42 -33.13
N GLU A 21 -4.43 -15.19 -32.91
CA GLU A 21 -5.77 -14.81 -33.35
C GLU A 21 -6.10 -13.43 -32.80
N ALA A 22 -6.22 -12.46 -33.69
CA ALA A 22 -6.71 -11.13 -33.34
C ALA A 22 -8.12 -11.29 -32.76
N LYS A 23 -8.29 -10.93 -31.47
CA LYS A 23 -9.62 -10.89 -30.87
C LYS A 23 -10.52 -9.99 -31.73
N PRO A 24 -11.76 -10.43 -32.04
CA PRO A 24 -12.67 -9.64 -32.85
C PRO A 24 -12.83 -8.23 -32.26
N GLU A 25 -12.65 -7.26 -33.09
CA GLU A 25 -12.82 -5.83 -32.73
C GLU A 25 -14.27 -5.63 -32.29
N LYS A 26 -14.43 -5.34 -30.99
CA LYS A 26 -15.75 -5.19 -30.39
C LYS A 26 -16.33 -3.86 -30.89
N VAL A 27 -17.32 -3.92 -31.77
CA VAL A 27 -18.06 -2.72 -32.23
C VAL A 27 -18.75 -2.11 -31.00
N LEU A 28 -18.32 -0.92 -30.63
CA LEU A 28 -18.87 -0.21 -29.48
C LEU A 28 -20.14 0.55 -29.90
N PRO A 29 -21.15 0.63 -29.03
CA PRO A 29 -22.31 1.48 -29.25
C PRO A 29 -21.90 2.96 -29.33
N GLU A 30 -22.73 3.77 -30.02
CA GLU A 30 -22.50 5.21 -30.11
C GLU A 30 -22.47 5.86 -28.71
N GLY A 31 -21.49 6.71 -28.47
CA GLY A 31 -21.28 7.37 -27.16
C GLY A 31 -20.52 6.55 -26.12
N VAL A 32 -19.97 5.37 -26.49
CA VAL A 32 -19.14 4.54 -25.61
C VAL A 32 -17.66 4.70 -25.98
N GLU A 33 -16.87 5.15 -25.03
CA GLU A 33 -15.41 5.22 -25.13
C GLU A 33 -14.75 4.13 -24.26
N VAL A 34 -13.73 3.47 -24.78
CA VAL A 34 -12.93 2.49 -24.01
C VAL A 34 -11.57 3.09 -23.73
N ILE A 35 -11.31 3.33 -22.44
CA ILE A 35 -10.04 3.87 -21.96
C ILE A 35 -9.20 2.73 -21.37
N PRO A 36 -8.00 2.46 -21.89
CA PRO A 36 -7.12 1.44 -21.32
C PRO A 36 -6.64 1.85 -19.93
N MET A 37 -6.71 0.91 -18.99
CA MET A 37 -6.19 1.14 -17.64
C MET A 37 -4.67 1.25 -17.64
N SER A 38 -4.14 2.22 -16.87
CA SER A 38 -2.70 2.31 -16.59
C SER A 38 -2.18 1.07 -15.85
N ALA A 39 -0.87 0.83 -15.88
CA ALA A 39 -0.26 -0.28 -15.14
C ALA A 39 -0.55 -0.20 -13.64
N MET A 40 -0.51 1.01 -13.07
CA MET A 40 -0.85 1.28 -11.68
C MET A 40 -2.31 0.91 -11.39
N ARG A 41 -3.27 1.35 -12.19
CA ARG A 41 -4.70 1.02 -12.01
C ARG A 41 -4.97 -0.48 -12.11
N LYS A 42 -4.28 -1.19 -13.00
CA LYS A 42 -4.38 -2.66 -13.10
C LYS A 42 -3.88 -3.33 -11.82
N ALA A 43 -2.75 -2.88 -11.27
CA ALA A 43 -2.21 -3.41 -10.02
C ALA A 43 -3.13 -3.14 -8.83
N ILE A 44 -3.66 -1.92 -8.70
CA ILE A 44 -4.63 -1.54 -7.66
C ILE A 44 -5.89 -2.40 -7.78
N SER A 45 -6.46 -2.52 -8.99
CA SER A 45 -7.66 -3.33 -9.22
C SER A 45 -7.45 -4.79 -8.80
N LYS A 46 -6.33 -5.38 -9.22
CA LYS A 46 -5.99 -6.77 -8.84
C LYS A 46 -5.84 -6.93 -7.32
N GLY A 47 -5.07 -6.05 -6.67
CA GLY A 47 -4.78 -6.12 -5.24
C GLY A 47 -6.04 -5.89 -4.39
N MET A 48 -6.82 -4.87 -4.74
CA MET A 48 -8.04 -4.54 -3.98
C MET A 48 -9.15 -5.57 -4.18
N THR A 49 -9.33 -6.09 -5.40
CA THR A 49 -10.28 -7.18 -5.65
C THR A 49 -9.88 -8.43 -4.86
N HIS A 50 -8.60 -8.79 -4.87
CA HIS A 50 -8.11 -9.92 -4.08
C HIS A 50 -8.40 -9.71 -2.59
N SER A 51 -8.02 -8.57 -2.04
CA SER A 51 -8.26 -8.27 -0.63
C SER A 51 -9.75 -8.30 -0.27
N TYR A 52 -10.59 -7.69 -1.07
CA TYR A 52 -12.04 -7.64 -0.83
C TYR A 52 -12.69 -9.03 -0.81
N LEU A 53 -12.22 -9.96 -1.66
CA LEU A 53 -12.76 -11.31 -1.77
C LEU A 53 -12.18 -12.30 -0.74
N THR A 54 -10.96 -12.06 -0.26
CA THR A 54 -10.24 -13.02 0.60
C THR A 54 -10.10 -12.59 2.06
N ALA A 55 -10.34 -11.31 2.37
CA ALA A 55 -10.27 -10.77 3.72
C ALA A 55 -11.67 -10.35 4.21
N PRO A 56 -12.43 -11.24 4.87
CA PRO A 56 -13.68 -10.84 5.50
C PRO A 56 -13.39 -9.80 6.58
N THR A 57 -13.96 -8.62 6.43
CA THR A 57 -13.71 -7.48 7.30
C THR A 57 -14.97 -7.03 8.02
N PHE A 58 -14.81 -6.39 9.16
CA PHE A 58 -15.85 -5.63 9.82
C PHE A 58 -15.31 -4.27 10.21
N THR A 59 -16.20 -3.29 10.33
CA THR A 59 -15.84 -1.91 10.65
C THR A 59 -16.29 -1.55 12.05
N LEU A 60 -15.38 -0.97 12.81
CA LEU A 60 -15.66 -0.37 14.11
C LEU A 60 -15.64 1.15 13.97
N ASN A 61 -16.65 1.82 14.48
CA ASN A 61 -16.73 3.28 14.51
C ASN A 61 -16.68 3.75 15.97
N TYR A 62 -15.77 4.67 16.24
CA TYR A 62 -15.61 5.28 17.56
C TYR A 62 -15.51 6.79 17.44
N ASP A 63 -16.19 7.49 18.35
CA ASP A 63 -15.97 8.92 18.57
C ASP A 63 -14.81 9.10 19.55
N VAL A 64 -13.85 9.96 19.21
CA VAL A 64 -12.66 10.21 20.01
C VAL A 64 -12.56 11.69 20.36
N ASP A 65 -12.44 12.00 21.64
CA ASP A 65 -12.14 13.35 22.11
C ASP A 65 -10.70 13.74 21.76
N MET A 66 -10.55 14.71 20.88
CA MET A 66 -9.26 15.18 20.36
C MET A 66 -8.70 16.37 21.15
N THR A 67 -9.36 16.84 22.22
CA THR A 67 -8.98 18.05 22.95
C THR A 67 -7.51 18.01 23.39
N ASN A 68 -7.08 16.93 24.02
CA ASN A 68 -5.70 16.78 24.48
C ASN A 68 -4.71 16.67 23.32
N LEU A 69 -5.08 16.01 22.21
CA LEU A 69 -4.22 15.90 21.03
C LEU A 69 -4.07 17.25 20.33
N MET A 70 -5.12 18.07 20.30
CA MET A 70 -5.07 19.44 19.77
C MET A 70 -4.15 20.32 20.63
N ALA A 71 -4.24 20.23 21.95
CA ALA A 71 -3.36 20.94 22.88
C ALA A 71 -1.90 20.50 22.72
N LEU A 72 -1.65 19.18 22.65
CA LEU A 72 -0.32 18.64 22.40
C LEU A 72 0.26 19.13 21.07
N ARG A 73 -0.53 19.07 19.98
CA ARG A 73 -0.08 19.57 18.68
C ARG A 73 0.36 21.03 18.74
N LYS A 74 -0.42 21.88 19.43
CA LYS A 74 -0.07 23.29 19.61
C LYS A 74 1.26 23.48 20.35
N GLN A 75 1.52 22.66 21.37
CA GLN A 75 2.78 22.71 22.15
C GLN A 75 4.00 22.26 21.34
N VAL A 76 3.86 21.20 20.49
CA VAL A 76 4.99 20.63 19.76
C VAL A 76 5.22 21.24 18.37
N LEU A 77 4.30 22.09 17.90
CA LEU A 77 4.34 22.63 16.53
C LEU A 77 5.63 23.40 16.26
N ASP A 78 5.92 24.42 17.08
CA ASP A 78 7.11 25.27 16.91
C ASP A 78 8.42 24.52 17.21
N PRO A 79 8.54 23.73 18.29
CA PRO A 79 9.72 22.90 18.53
C PRO A 79 10.05 21.95 17.37
N ILE A 80 9.04 21.27 16.81
CA ILE A 80 9.25 20.36 15.66
C ILE A 80 9.60 21.16 14.42
N MET A 81 8.91 22.26 14.14
CA MET A 81 9.20 23.12 13.00
C MET A 81 10.63 23.66 13.04
N ASN A 82 11.07 24.15 14.20
CA ASN A 82 12.43 24.69 14.39
C ASN A 82 13.51 23.59 14.22
N LYS A 83 13.22 22.35 14.66
CA LYS A 83 14.14 21.23 14.59
C LYS A 83 14.22 20.62 13.19
N THR A 84 13.09 20.53 12.47
CA THR A 84 12.98 19.71 11.25
C THR A 84 12.66 20.51 9.98
N GLY A 85 12.25 21.76 10.12
CA GLY A 85 11.70 22.55 9.01
C GLY A 85 10.32 22.09 8.55
N MET A 86 9.65 21.18 9.29
CA MET A 86 8.38 20.57 8.90
C MET A 86 7.30 20.77 9.95
N LYS A 87 6.07 21.05 9.49
CA LYS A 87 4.91 21.17 10.38
C LYS A 87 4.36 19.80 10.75
N VAL A 88 4.19 19.56 12.05
CA VAL A 88 3.49 18.38 12.56
C VAL A 88 1.99 18.48 12.27
N THR A 89 1.42 17.41 11.73
CA THR A 89 -0.01 17.29 11.43
C THR A 89 -0.71 16.36 12.43
N PHE A 90 -2.04 16.37 12.43
CA PHE A 90 -2.81 15.39 13.21
C PHE A 90 -2.52 13.96 12.75
N THR A 91 -2.38 13.74 11.46
CA THR A 91 -2.02 12.42 10.91
C THR A 91 -0.68 11.92 11.45
N ASP A 92 0.32 12.79 11.62
CA ASP A 92 1.60 12.40 12.22
C ASP A 92 1.45 11.99 13.69
N LEU A 93 0.67 12.73 14.47
CA LEU A 93 0.43 12.43 15.89
C LEU A 93 -0.39 11.14 16.06
N ILE A 94 -1.47 10.98 15.29
CA ILE A 94 -2.30 9.79 15.30
C ILE A 94 -1.48 8.59 14.82
N GLY A 95 -0.72 8.72 13.73
CA GLY A 95 0.14 7.66 13.22
C GLY A 95 1.14 7.16 14.25
N LEU A 96 1.82 8.07 14.95
CA LEU A 96 2.75 7.69 16.02
C LEU A 96 2.03 7.08 17.23
N ALA A 97 0.84 7.56 17.58
CA ALA A 97 0.03 6.96 18.66
C ALA A 97 -0.38 5.53 18.30
N VAL A 98 -0.83 5.29 17.06
CA VAL A 98 -1.12 3.95 16.53
C VAL A 98 0.10 3.06 16.62
N VAL A 99 1.25 3.52 16.12
CA VAL A 99 2.52 2.77 16.20
C VAL A 99 2.85 2.35 17.62
N ARG A 100 2.74 3.27 18.60
CA ARG A 100 2.99 2.96 20.02
C ARG A 100 1.97 1.98 20.60
N THR A 101 0.73 2.06 20.15
CA THR A 101 -0.34 1.15 20.59
C THR A 101 -0.14 -0.26 20.04
N LEU A 102 0.22 -0.39 18.76
CA LEU A 102 0.48 -1.68 18.12
C LEU A 102 1.66 -2.45 18.73
N MET A 103 2.60 -1.76 19.36
CA MET A 103 3.73 -2.39 20.05
C MET A 103 3.37 -2.98 21.42
N LYS A 104 2.16 -2.76 21.92
CA LYS A 104 1.71 -3.37 23.18
C LYS A 104 1.26 -4.81 22.95
N GLU A 105 1.56 -5.69 23.90
CA GLU A 105 1.26 -7.14 23.80
C GLU A 105 -0.23 -7.42 23.59
N GLU A 106 -1.11 -6.64 24.23
CA GLU A 106 -2.57 -6.78 24.10
C GLU A 106 -3.09 -6.51 22.67
N HIS A 107 -2.31 -5.80 21.83
CA HIS A 107 -2.69 -5.42 20.45
C HIS A 107 -1.90 -6.16 19.37
N ARG A 108 -1.09 -7.15 19.74
CA ARG A 108 -0.18 -7.86 18.81
C ARG A 108 -0.85 -8.43 17.57
N TYR A 109 -2.10 -8.87 17.67
CA TYR A 109 -2.85 -9.43 16.54
C TYR A 109 -3.33 -8.37 15.54
N LEU A 110 -3.37 -7.10 15.92
CA LEU A 110 -3.63 -6.00 14.98
C LEU A 110 -2.40 -5.66 14.13
N ASN A 111 -1.20 -6.06 14.58
CA ASN A 111 0.07 -5.93 13.87
C ASN A 111 0.57 -7.29 13.42
N ALA A 112 -0.25 -7.99 12.66
CA ALA A 112 -0.03 -9.37 12.23
C ALA A 112 -0.42 -9.55 10.76
N SER A 113 -0.01 -10.66 10.18
CA SER A 113 -0.41 -11.10 8.84
C SER A 113 -0.81 -12.56 8.86
N LEU A 114 -1.78 -12.94 8.03
CA LEU A 114 -2.07 -14.33 7.73
C LEU A 114 -1.14 -14.80 6.60
N ILE A 115 -0.49 -15.93 6.81
CA ILE A 115 0.42 -16.55 5.85
C ILE A 115 0.02 -18.01 5.60
N ASP A 116 0.59 -18.64 4.59
CA ASP A 116 0.37 -20.05 4.24
C ASP A 116 -1.12 -20.39 4.09
N ASP A 117 -1.83 -19.65 3.25
CA ASP A 117 -3.28 -19.79 3.04
C ASP A 117 -4.07 -19.76 4.37
N ALA A 118 -3.74 -18.83 5.26
CA ALA A 118 -4.31 -18.66 6.61
C ALA A 118 -4.07 -19.83 7.58
N GLN A 119 -3.06 -20.64 7.34
CA GLN A 119 -2.67 -21.70 8.28
C GLN A 119 -1.82 -21.16 9.43
N ASN A 120 -1.12 -20.03 9.23
CA ASN A 120 -0.23 -19.46 10.22
C ASN A 120 -0.48 -17.94 10.37
N ILE A 121 -0.16 -17.43 11.57
CA ILE A 121 -0.17 -16.00 11.88
C ILE A 121 1.27 -15.53 12.05
N GLU A 122 1.70 -14.58 11.25
CA GLU A 122 2.96 -13.88 11.42
C GLU A 122 2.75 -12.64 12.30
N LEU A 123 3.34 -12.65 13.50
CA LEU A 123 3.28 -11.52 14.44
C LEU A 123 4.49 -10.62 14.27
N HIS A 124 4.27 -9.34 13.96
CA HIS A 124 5.34 -8.38 13.75
C HIS A 124 5.74 -7.73 15.08
N LYS A 125 7.03 -7.81 15.43
CA LYS A 125 7.63 -7.14 16.61
C LYS A 125 8.22 -5.76 16.27
N PHE A 126 7.77 -5.18 15.17
CA PHE A 126 8.12 -3.86 14.66
C PHE A 126 6.91 -3.29 13.93
N VAL A 127 6.88 -2.00 13.70
CA VAL A 127 5.80 -1.37 12.92
C VAL A 127 6.37 -0.64 11.71
N ASN A 128 5.93 -1.08 10.54
CA ASN A 128 6.08 -0.35 9.29
C ASN A 128 4.72 0.26 8.92
N LEU A 129 4.59 1.56 9.09
CA LEU A 129 3.31 2.24 8.93
C LEU A 129 3.08 2.67 7.49
N GLY A 130 2.08 2.09 6.84
CA GLY A 130 1.57 2.56 5.56
C GLY A 130 0.69 3.81 5.74
N ILE A 131 0.89 4.81 4.91
CA ILE A 131 0.11 6.06 4.92
C ILE A 131 -0.54 6.22 3.56
N ALA A 132 -1.88 6.15 3.49
CA ALA A 132 -2.59 6.30 2.21
C ALA A 132 -2.45 7.73 1.66
N VAL A 133 -2.03 7.83 0.40
CA VAL A 133 -1.86 9.10 -0.32
C VAL A 133 -2.65 9.03 -1.63
N GLY A 134 -3.63 9.92 -1.77
CA GLY A 134 -4.37 10.10 -3.03
C GLY A 134 -3.51 10.79 -4.07
N LEU A 135 -3.58 10.31 -5.29
CA LEU A 135 -2.99 10.87 -6.50
C LEU A 135 -4.09 11.08 -7.54
N ASP A 136 -3.84 11.89 -8.56
CA ASP A 136 -4.81 12.15 -9.63
C ASP A 136 -5.24 10.86 -10.36
N ASP A 137 -4.33 9.90 -10.52
CA ASP A 137 -4.58 8.62 -11.21
C ASP A 137 -4.80 7.43 -10.24
N GLY A 138 -4.96 7.66 -8.94
CA GLY A 138 -5.23 6.57 -8.01
C GLY A 138 -4.81 6.84 -6.57
N LEU A 139 -4.56 5.77 -5.82
CA LEU A 139 -4.12 5.81 -4.43
C LEU A 139 -2.88 4.94 -4.27
N ILE A 140 -1.90 5.43 -3.55
CA ILE A 140 -0.68 4.70 -3.20
C ILE A 140 -0.48 4.73 -1.69
N VAL A 141 0.16 3.70 -1.15
CA VAL A 141 0.40 3.57 0.29
C VAL A 141 1.90 3.49 0.55
N PRO A 142 2.62 4.65 0.58
CA PRO A 142 4.01 4.67 0.99
C PRO A 142 4.17 4.22 2.44
N VAL A 143 5.33 3.64 2.75
CA VAL A 143 5.59 2.97 4.02
C VAL A 143 6.71 3.68 4.78
N VAL A 144 6.43 4.04 6.03
CA VAL A 144 7.43 4.50 7.01
C VAL A 144 7.96 3.27 7.74
N HIS A 145 9.14 2.79 7.35
CA HIS A 145 9.76 1.61 7.94
C HIS A 145 10.34 1.90 9.32
N GLY A 146 10.19 0.94 10.26
CA GLY A 146 10.75 1.03 11.60
C GLY A 146 10.18 2.21 12.43
N ALA A 147 8.91 2.54 12.21
CA ALA A 147 8.24 3.65 12.87
C ALA A 147 8.20 3.50 14.40
N ASP A 148 8.25 2.27 14.90
CA ASP A 148 8.31 1.93 16.33
C ASP A 148 9.56 2.46 17.04
N LYS A 149 10.64 2.69 16.31
CA LYS A 149 11.92 3.19 16.86
C LYS A 149 12.06 4.71 16.77
N MET A 150 11.15 5.38 16.07
CA MET A 150 11.26 6.80 15.78
C MET A 150 10.72 7.66 16.92
N SER A 151 11.39 8.77 17.19
CA SER A 151 10.83 9.91 17.93
C SER A 151 9.79 10.65 17.06
N LEU A 152 9.01 11.55 17.66
CA LEU A 152 8.04 12.35 16.90
C LEU A 152 8.70 13.15 15.78
N SER A 153 9.86 13.77 16.04
CA SER A 153 10.57 14.55 15.01
C SER A 153 11.05 13.68 13.84
N GLU A 154 11.59 12.50 14.11
CA GLU A 154 12.03 11.55 13.08
C GLU A 154 10.84 11.03 12.28
N PHE A 155 9.75 10.67 12.96
CA PHE A 155 8.52 10.22 12.29
C PHE A 155 7.93 11.29 11.38
N VAL A 156 7.87 12.57 11.82
CA VAL A 156 7.41 13.69 10.98
C VAL A 156 8.28 13.84 9.74
N VAL A 157 9.59 13.75 9.86
CA VAL A 157 10.51 13.82 8.70
C VAL A 157 10.26 12.65 7.75
N ALA A 158 10.24 11.43 8.26
CA ALA A 158 10.06 10.22 7.45
C ALA A 158 8.69 10.21 6.75
N SER A 159 7.60 10.53 7.46
CA SER A 159 6.25 10.58 6.88
C SER A 159 6.15 11.62 5.75
N LYS A 160 6.69 12.83 5.95
CA LYS A 160 6.69 13.88 4.93
C LYS A 160 7.56 13.54 3.72
N ASP A 161 8.68 12.84 3.92
CA ASP A 161 9.56 12.41 2.84
C ASP A 161 8.83 11.41 1.93
N VAL A 162 8.25 10.35 2.49
CA VAL A 162 7.55 9.34 1.68
C VAL A 162 6.30 9.90 1.01
N ILE A 163 5.55 10.81 1.68
CA ILE A 163 4.39 11.49 1.08
C ILE A 163 4.81 12.37 -0.12
N LYS A 164 5.87 13.18 0.05
CA LYS A 164 6.39 14.01 -1.05
C LYS A 164 6.87 13.17 -2.23
N LYS A 165 7.57 12.07 -1.96
CA LYS A 165 8.00 11.13 -3.00
C LYS A 165 6.82 10.48 -3.71
N ALA A 166 5.75 10.12 -2.97
CA ALA A 166 4.51 9.61 -3.53
C ALA A 166 3.88 10.60 -4.51
N GLN A 167 3.68 11.84 -4.09
CA GLN A 167 3.10 12.91 -4.90
C GLN A 167 3.96 13.27 -6.13
N ALA A 168 5.28 13.11 -6.02
CA ALA A 168 6.21 13.35 -7.13
C ALA A 168 6.43 12.12 -8.04
N GLY A 169 5.80 10.97 -7.77
CA GLY A 169 6.01 9.72 -8.51
C GLY A 169 7.43 9.16 -8.38
N LYS A 170 8.12 9.43 -7.26
CA LYS A 170 9.53 9.09 -7.03
C LYS A 170 9.74 8.04 -5.94
N LEU A 171 8.68 7.33 -5.52
CA LEU A 171 8.81 6.24 -4.57
C LEU A 171 9.62 5.08 -5.15
N LYS A 172 10.48 4.51 -4.33
CA LYS A 172 11.19 3.27 -4.64
C LYS A 172 10.28 2.08 -4.28
N ALA A 173 10.50 0.92 -4.91
CA ALA A 173 9.73 -0.30 -4.63
C ALA A 173 9.72 -0.67 -3.14
N ALA A 174 10.86 -0.53 -2.46
CA ALA A 174 10.96 -0.78 -1.02
C ALA A 174 10.11 0.18 -0.17
N GLU A 175 9.83 1.39 -0.64
CA GLU A 175 9.00 2.37 0.06
C GLU A 175 7.48 2.15 -0.19
N MET A 176 7.11 1.17 -1.02
CA MET A 176 5.73 0.82 -1.38
C MET A 176 5.31 -0.56 -0.87
N SER A 177 6.16 -1.24 -0.11
CA SER A 177 5.93 -2.62 0.34
C SER A 177 6.32 -2.81 1.79
N GLY A 178 5.86 -3.91 2.40
CA GLY A 178 6.24 -4.32 3.75
C GLY A 178 5.59 -3.49 4.87
N SER A 179 4.46 -2.85 4.61
CA SER A 179 3.63 -2.26 5.69
C SER A 179 3.05 -3.37 6.56
N THR A 180 3.02 -3.16 7.87
CA THR A 180 2.40 -4.07 8.84
C THR A 180 1.05 -3.58 9.33
N PHE A 181 0.79 -2.29 9.17
CA PHE A 181 -0.47 -1.61 9.44
C PHE A 181 -0.60 -0.40 8.53
N SER A 182 -1.82 0.03 8.21
CA SER A 182 -2.05 1.21 7.36
C SER A 182 -2.97 2.22 8.04
N ILE A 183 -2.75 3.51 7.73
CA ILE A 183 -3.68 4.58 8.07
C ILE A 183 -4.16 5.29 6.81
N THR A 184 -5.44 5.67 6.82
CA THR A 184 -6.05 6.46 5.74
C THR A 184 -6.88 7.59 6.31
N ASN A 185 -6.85 8.74 5.66
CA ASN A 185 -7.55 9.93 6.13
C ASN A 185 -8.23 10.65 4.96
N LEU A 186 -9.56 10.72 5.01
CA LEU A 186 -10.42 11.46 4.07
C LEU A 186 -11.10 12.68 4.72
N GLY A 187 -10.70 13.04 5.94
CA GLY A 187 -11.28 14.16 6.67
C GLY A 187 -11.18 15.50 5.95
N MET A 188 -10.14 15.70 5.13
CA MET A 188 -9.96 16.90 4.31
C MET A 188 -11.05 17.06 3.23
N PHE A 189 -11.75 16.00 2.87
CA PHE A 189 -12.88 16.03 1.92
C PHE A 189 -14.24 16.11 2.61
N GLY A 190 -14.27 16.33 3.94
CA GLY A 190 -15.50 16.38 4.72
C GLY A 190 -16.18 15.02 4.93
N THR A 191 -15.49 13.92 4.65
CA THR A 191 -15.98 12.56 4.86
C THR A 191 -16.14 12.29 6.35
N LYS A 192 -17.34 11.84 6.75
CA LYS A 192 -17.64 11.50 8.15
C LYS A 192 -17.36 10.04 8.47
N SER A 193 -17.62 9.14 7.52
CA SER A 193 -17.39 7.69 7.67
C SER A 193 -17.19 7.06 6.31
N PHE A 194 -16.36 6.02 6.24
CA PHE A 194 -16.16 5.18 5.06
C PHE A 194 -15.57 3.83 5.48
N ASN A 195 -15.71 2.83 4.64
CA ASN A 195 -15.15 1.50 4.85
C ASN A 195 -13.93 1.32 3.94
N PRO A 196 -12.71 1.39 4.45
CA PRO A 196 -11.52 1.15 3.65
C PRO A 196 -11.38 -0.34 3.33
N ILE A 197 -10.80 -0.65 2.16
CA ILE A 197 -10.34 -2.01 1.84
C ILE A 197 -8.97 -2.19 2.47
N ILE A 198 -8.75 -3.28 3.19
CA ILE A 198 -7.48 -3.58 3.83
C ILE A 198 -6.39 -3.78 2.77
N ASN A 199 -5.24 -3.16 2.96
CA ASN A 199 -4.06 -3.39 2.15
C ASN A 199 -3.34 -4.65 2.64
N GLN A 200 -3.75 -5.83 2.14
CA GLN A 200 -3.08 -7.09 2.52
C GLN A 200 -1.56 -7.03 2.23
N PRO A 201 -0.73 -7.65 3.06
CA PRO A 201 -1.06 -8.62 4.14
C PRO A 201 -1.38 -8.01 5.50
N ASN A 202 -1.64 -6.70 5.62
CA ASN A 202 -2.06 -6.11 6.89
C ASN A 202 -3.38 -6.76 7.38
N SER A 203 -3.54 -6.89 8.69
CA SER A 203 -4.77 -7.40 9.30
C SER A 203 -5.79 -6.31 9.59
N ALA A 204 -5.36 -5.05 9.62
CA ALA A 204 -6.23 -3.92 9.92
C ALA A 204 -5.76 -2.62 9.26
N ILE A 205 -6.66 -1.64 9.19
CA ILE A 205 -6.43 -0.28 8.71
C ILE A 205 -7.28 0.69 9.52
N LEU A 206 -6.73 1.86 9.86
CA LEU A 206 -7.41 2.96 10.53
C LEU A 206 -7.75 4.07 9.54
#